data_f610933bf59777b9482eccae21cf9b1a
#
_entry.id   f610933bf59777b9482eccae21cf9b1a
#
_cell.length_a   1.000
_cell.length_b   1.000
_cell.length_c   1.000
_cell.angle_alpha   90.00
_cell.angle_beta   90.00
_cell.angle_gamma   90.00
#
_symmetry.space_group_name_H-M   'P 1'
#
loop_
_entity.id
_entity.type
_entity.pdbx_description
1 polymer ?
#
loop_
_entity_poly.entity_id
_entity_poly.type
_entity_poly.pdbx_seq_one_letter_code
_entity_poly.pdbx_strand_id
1 'polypeptide(L)'
;MLFRGVLSLVSVLLLPHACSGPGSSQPLPLKYKATGQSPQVIALYEAWFGHPKHMDVGYSSQNPEEIAAQIRQAKAQGISAFVVDWYGDREPFIDKSYALMQSVAAKKKFQVAMMYDETDHEDGATDEAIADFTMFHDTYLSPKSPGQQAYLTYQGRPVIFIFPKGGHTDWNKVRAAVNKWSTPPFLIYENLPGQYADAFDGYYAWVNPGEKGWAPDGSNWGDQYLDNFYRTMESKYPDKIIVGGAWSSFDDSKAPWGLNRHISARCGQTFKDTFNFWRKDFPSSDPPPFVMLETWNDHEEGTAIESGIPSCGSSPQERSDLPPQSPAPAGQGKS
;
A
#
# COMPACT_ATOMS: atom_id res chain seq x y z
N MET A 1 7.29 17.58 -80.59
CA MET A 1 7.13 17.90 -79.16
C MET A 1 6.91 16.62 -78.42
N LEU A 2 7.96 16.14 -77.74
CA LEU A 2 7.90 14.87 -77.00
C LEU A 2 7.51 15.16 -75.55
N PHE A 3 6.42 14.54 -75.08
CA PHE A 3 6.12 14.48 -73.67
C PHE A 3 6.67 13.16 -73.10
N ARG A 4 7.61 13.29 -72.20
CA ARG A 4 8.14 12.19 -71.35
C ARG A 4 7.25 12.05 -70.11
N GLY A 5 6.56 10.91 -70.02
CA GLY A 5 5.86 10.50 -68.80
C GLY A 5 6.86 9.91 -67.81
N VAL A 6 6.87 10.42 -66.56
CA VAL A 6 7.60 9.87 -65.45
C VAL A 6 6.71 8.87 -64.74
N LEU A 7 7.07 7.59 -64.77
CA LEU A 7 6.45 6.53 -63.98
C LEU A 7 7.05 6.60 -62.57
N SER A 8 6.22 6.96 -61.58
CA SER A 8 6.62 6.88 -60.18
C SER A 8 6.29 5.47 -59.69
N LEU A 9 7.33 4.69 -59.40
CA LEU A 9 7.22 3.42 -58.69
C LEU A 9 6.97 3.72 -57.17
N VAL A 10 5.78 3.40 -56.70
CA VAL A 10 5.46 3.36 -55.28
C VAL A 10 5.92 2.00 -54.76
N SER A 11 7.06 1.97 -54.06
CA SER A 11 7.51 0.79 -53.32
C SER A 11 6.69 0.68 -52.03
N VAL A 12 5.77 -0.26 -51.98
CA VAL A 12 5.06 -0.64 -50.76
C VAL A 12 6.01 -1.49 -49.91
N LEU A 13 6.58 -0.88 -48.88
CA LEU A 13 7.31 -1.61 -47.84
C LEU A 13 6.28 -2.38 -47.00
N LEU A 14 6.19 -3.67 -47.23
CA LEU A 14 5.53 -4.62 -46.31
C LEU A 14 6.42 -4.76 -45.07
N LEU A 15 6.05 -4.06 -44.01
CA LEU A 15 6.58 -4.32 -42.68
C LEU A 15 6.06 -5.68 -42.17
N PRO A 16 6.89 -6.59 -41.69
CA PRO A 16 6.43 -7.82 -41.09
C PRO A 16 5.62 -7.48 -39.84
N HIS A 17 4.36 -7.92 -39.77
CA HIS A 17 3.61 -7.98 -38.54
C HIS A 17 4.31 -9.00 -37.63
N ALA A 18 5.06 -8.49 -36.66
CA ALA A 18 5.52 -9.29 -35.55
C ALA A 18 4.25 -9.71 -34.77
N CYS A 19 3.92 -10.99 -34.82
CA CYS A 19 3.02 -11.60 -33.88
C CYS A 19 3.61 -11.40 -32.47
N SER A 20 3.06 -10.46 -31.74
CA SER A 20 3.32 -10.32 -30.31
C SER A 20 2.84 -11.61 -29.65
N GLY A 21 3.75 -12.40 -29.11
CA GLY A 21 3.44 -13.50 -28.23
C GLY A 21 2.69 -13.01 -26.98
N PRO A 22 2.13 -13.90 -26.15
CA PRO A 22 1.35 -13.53 -24.97
C PRO A 22 2.13 -12.53 -24.14
N GLY A 23 1.56 -11.34 -23.99
CA GLY A 23 2.22 -10.21 -23.39
C GLY A 23 2.53 -10.49 -21.92
N SER A 24 3.82 -10.55 -21.59
CA SER A 24 4.25 -10.37 -20.22
C SER A 24 3.69 -9.04 -19.74
N SER A 25 2.91 -9.05 -18.67
CA SER A 25 2.44 -7.84 -18.01
C SER A 25 3.65 -7.06 -17.52
N GLN A 26 4.13 -6.13 -18.35
CA GLN A 26 5.20 -5.24 -17.92
C GLN A 26 4.61 -4.34 -16.83
N PRO A 27 5.22 -4.27 -15.64
CA PRO A 27 4.79 -3.31 -14.63
C PRO A 27 4.77 -1.93 -15.27
N LEU A 28 3.65 -1.23 -15.18
CA LEU A 28 3.61 0.16 -15.62
C LEU A 28 4.64 0.92 -14.77
N PRO A 29 5.70 1.48 -15.37
CA PRO A 29 6.65 2.25 -14.59
C PRO A 29 5.89 3.42 -13.97
N LEU A 30 5.91 3.53 -12.65
CA LEU A 30 5.44 4.70 -11.91
C LEU A 30 6.38 5.88 -12.22
N LYS A 31 6.53 6.22 -13.51
CA LYS A 31 7.33 7.36 -13.93
C LYS A 31 6.58 8.65 -13.62
N TYR A 32 6.71 9.04 -12.37
CA TYR A 32 6.38 10.38 -11.95
C TYR A 32 7.56 11.30 -12.24
N LYS A 33 7.46 12.12 -13.27
CA LYS A 33 8.35 13.28 -13.45
C LYS A 33 7.72 14.47 -12.77
N ALA A 34 8.13 14.73 -11.55
CA ALA A 34 7.81 15.98 -10.92
C ALA A 34 8.54 17.14 -11.59
N THR A 35 7.78 18.16 -11.85
CA THR A 35 8.30 19.53 -11.97
C THR A 35 7.89 20.23 -10.67
N GLY A 36 8.67 20.07 -9.61
CA GLY A 36 8.34 20.51 -8.27
C GLY A 36 8.70 19.42 -7.26
N GLN A 37 8.43 19.62 -5.99
CA GLN A 37 8.55 18.54 -5.02
C GLN A 37 7.42 17.53 -5.26
N SER A 38 7.80 16.29 -5.50
CA SER A 38 6.83 15.19 -5.66
C SER A 38 6.58 14.54 -4.32
N PRO A 39 5.36 14.01 -4.08
CA PRO A 39 5.14 13.10 -2.97
C PRO A 39 6.13 11.94 -2.99
N GLN A 40 6.59 11.54 -1.83
CA GLN A 40 7.28 10.27 -1.69
C GLN A 40 6.25 9.15 -1.87
N VAL A 41 6.50 8.22 -2.80
CA VAL A 41 5.63 7.07 -3.01
C VAL A 41 6.04 5.97 -2.05
N ILE A 42 5.13 5.55 -1.22
CA ILE A 42 5.28 4.46 -0.26
C ILE A 42 4.22 3.39 -0.55
N ALA A 43 4.40 2.16 -0.09
CA ALA A 43 3.41 1.11 -0.32
C ALA A 43 3.22 0.29 0.96
N LEU A 44 1.98 -0.05 1.27
CA LEU A 44 1.69 -0.99 2.33
C LEU A 44 2.20 -2.37 1.95
N TYR A 45 2.75 -3.08 2.92
CA TYR A 45 3.32 -4.42 2.78
C TYR A 45 2.75 -5.34 3.84
N GLU A 46 2.11 -6.41 3.38
CA GLU A 46 1.59 -7.47 4.23
C GLU A 46 2.70 -8.47 4.55
N ALA A 47 3.05 -8.53 5.83
CA ALA A 47 4.19 -9.30 6.31
C ALA A 47 3.83 -10.72 6.76
N TRP A 48 2.68 -11.23 6.41
CA TRP A 48 2.09 -12.48 6.90
C TRP A 48 2.23 -13.69 5.96
N PHE A 49 2.63 -13.52 4.70
CA PHE A 49 2.71 -14.62 3.75
C PHE A 49 3.76 -15.67 4.14
N GLY A 50 3.37 -16.93 4.00
CA GLY A 50 4.07 -18.08 4.56
C GLY A 50 3.61 -18.47 5.96
N HIS A 51 2.73 -17.69 6.60
CA HIS A 51 2.02 -18.10 7.81
C HIS A 51 0.79 -18.96 7.42
N PRO A 52 0.52 -20.09 8.16
CA PRO A 52 -0.53 -21.04 7.76
C PRO A 52 -1.97 -20.49 7.74
N LYS A 53 -2.22 -19.35 8.37
CA LYS A 53 -3.55 -18.72 8.41
C LYS A 53 -3.86 -17.88 7.15
N HIS A 54 -2.84 -17.62 6.32
CA HIS A 54 -2.95 -16.75 5.16
C HIS A 54 -2.78 -17.52 3.85
N MET A 55 -3.17 -16.89 2.76
CA MET A 55 -3.08 -17.43 1.42
C MET A 55 -1.65 -17.85 1.08
N ASP A 56 -1.50 -19.03 0.47
CA ASP A 56 -0.21 -19.42 -0.13
C ASP A 56 -0.02 -18.69 -1.45
N VAL A 57 0.92 -17.76 -1.46
CA VAL A 57 1.29 -16.96 -2.64
C VAL A 57 2.62 -17.42 -3.25
N GLY A 58 3.14 -18.57 -2.81
CA GLY A 58 4.37 -19.18 -3.33
C GLY A 58 5.65 -18.61 -2.72
N TYR A 59 5.57 -17.71 -1.73
CA TYR A 59 6.73 -17.20 -1.00
C TYR A 59 6.43 -16.99 0.49
N SER A 60 7.47 -16.69 1.25
CA SER A 60 7.35 -16.33 2.65
C SER A 60 7.91 -14.93 2.92
N SER A 61 7.18 -14.12 3.68
CA SER A 61 7.64 -12.82 4.21
C SER A 61 8.84 -12.95 5.18
N GLN A 62 9.22 -14.19 5.55
CA GLN A 62 10.44 -14.48 6.29
C GLN A 62 11.60 -14.94 5.41
N ASN A 63 11.48 -14.85 4.09
CA ASN A 63 12.58 -15.14 3.17
C ASN A 63 13.33 -13.85 2.80
N PRO A 64 14.58 -13.64 3.27
CA PRO A 64 15.32 -12.41 3.00
C PRO A 64 15.67 -12.20 1.53
N GLU A 65 15.77 -13.27 0.73
CA GLU A 65 16.04 -13.18 -0.70
C GLU A 65 14.79 -12.66 -1.44
N GLU A 66 13.62 -13.13 -1.04
CA GLU A 66 12.33 -12.66 -1.56
C GLU A 66 12.11 -11.19 -1.21
N ILE A 67 12.27 -10.83 0.06
CA ILE A 67 12.22 -9.42 0.51
C ILE A 67 13.16 -8.55 -0.34
N ALA A 68 14.39 -9.02 -0.59
CA ALA A 68 15.34 -8.27 -1.40
C ALA A 68 14.91 -8.16 -2.88
N ALA A 69 14.21 -9.17 -3.43
CA ALA A 69 13.65 -9.14 -4.77
C ALA A 69 12.50 -8.13 -4.86
N GLN A 70 11.55 -8.18 -3.93
CA GLN A 70 10.42 -7.26 -3.85
C GLN A 70 10.87 -5.80 -3.67
N ILE A 71 11.86 -5.53 -2.82
CA ILE A 71 12.45 -4.19 -2.68
C ILE A 71 13.06 -3.71 -4.00
N ARG A 72 13.78 -4.57 -4.75
CA ARG A 72 14.32 -4.17 -6.06
C ARG A 72 13.21 -3.81 -7.04
N GLN A 73 12.15 -4.60 -7.04
CA GLN A 73 10.98 -4.41 -7.91
C GLN A 73 10.23 -3.12 -7.55
N ALA A 74 9.97 -2.89 -6.26
CA ALA A 74 9.34 -1.67 -5.76
C ALA A 74 10.17 -0.42 -6.14
N LYS A 75 11.48 -0.44 -5.94
CA LYS A 75 12.38 0.66 -6.35
C LYS A 75 12.35 0.92 -7.86
N ALA A 76 12.27 -0.12 -8.67
CA ALA A 76 12.16 0.03 -10.12
C ALA A 76 10.86 0.70 -10.55
N GLN A 77 9.81 0.59 -9.73
CA GLN A 77 8.52 1.25 -9.91
C GLN A 77 8.46 2.66 -9.27
N GLY A 78 9.52 3.12 -8.61
CA GLY A 78 9.58 4.45 -7.99
C GLY A 78 9.08 4.49 -6.55
N ILE A 79 8.79 3.34 -5.95
CA ILE A 79 8.44 3.22 -4.52
C ILE A 79 9.73 3.34 -3.71
N SER A 80 9.68 4.10 -2.63
CA SER A 80 10.85 4.43 -1.79
C SER A 80 10.81 3.80 -0.41
N ALA A 81 9.62 3.38 0.05
CA ALA A 81 9.44 2.72 1.34
C ALA A 81 8.31 1.70 1.31
N PHE A 82 8.45 0.67 2.14
CA PHE A 82 7.32 -0.14 2.56
C PHE A 82 6.81 0.32 3.93
N VAL A 83 5.51 0.41 4.07
CA VAL A 83 4.81 0.55 5.33
C VAL A 83 4.34 -0.85 5.69
N VAL A 84 4.93 -1.44 6.72
CA VAL A 84 4.72 -2.85 7.04
C VAL A 84 3.62 -2.95 8.08
N ASP A 85 2.58 -3.72 7.77
CA ASP A 85 1.51 -4.01 8.70
C ASP A 85 2.03 -4.88 9.86
N TRP A 86 1.82 -4.41 11.11
CA TRP A 86 2.47 -4.95 12.30
C TRP A 86 1.52 -4.95 13.50
N TYR A 87 1.41 -6.10 14.16
CA TYR A 87 0.40 -6.47 15.15
C TYR A 87 0.94 -6.54 16.59
N GLY A 88 2.05 -5.88 16.88
CA GLY A 88 2.69 -6.06 18.18
C GLY A 88 3.33 -7.44 18.33
N ASP A 89 3.55 -7.85 19.57
CA ASP A 89 4.07 -9.18 19.90
C ASP A 89 3.00 -10.29 19.86
N ARG A 90 1.74 -9.91 19.62
CA ARG A 90 0.60 -10.83 19.45
C ARG A 90 0.78 -11.78 18.26
N GLU A 91 1.47 -11.32 17.22
CA GLU A 91 1.76 -12.10 16.01
C GLU A 91 3.28 -12.23 15.78
N PRO A 92 3.96 -13.16 16.50
CA PRO A 92 5.41 -13.29 16.44
C PRO A 92 5.96 -13.59 15.03
N PHE A 93 5.13 -14.16 14.13
CA PHE A 93 5.52 -14.36 12.74
C PHE A 93 5.73 -13.02 12.04
N ILE A 94 4.79 -12.10 12.21
CA ILE A 94 4.81 -10.77 11.58
C ILE A 94 5.93 -9.93 12.18
N ASP A 95 6.12 -9.96 13.50
CA ASP A 95 7.22 -9.25 14.15
C ASP A 95 8.59 -9.69 13.62
N LYS A 96 8.80 -11.00 13.48
CA LYS A 96 10.01 -11.53 12.85
C LYS A 96 10.15 -11.12 11.38
N SER A 97 9.05 -11.10 10.63
CA SER A 97 9.03 -10.64 9.23
C SER A 97 9.41 -9.18 9.13
N TYR A 98 8.91 -8.34 10.06
CA TYR A 98 9.29 -6.92 10.16
C TYR A 98 10.78 -6.74 10.43
N ALA A 99 11.34 -7.47 11.40
CA ALA A 99 12.77 -7.42 11.72
C ALA A 99 13.65 -7.76 10.50
N LEU A 100 13.26 -8.78 9.74
CA LEU A 100 13.94 -9.16 8.50
C LEU A 100 13.81 -8.08 7.44
N MET A 101 12.60 -7.55 7.23
CA MET A 101 12.33 -6.46 6.28
C MET A 101 13.23 -5.27 6.57
N GLN A 102 13.27 -4.77 7.81
CA GLN A 102 14.11 -3.64 8.20
C GLN A 102 15.59 -3.90 7.95
N SER A 103 16.07 -5.10 8.30
CA SER A 103 17.47 -5.49 8.08
C SER A 103 17.85 -5.54 6.60
N VAL A 104 16.97 -6.09 5.76
CA VAL A 104 17.20 -6.18 4.30
C VAL A 104 17.09 -4.79 3.66
N ALA A 105 16.10 -4.00 4.05
CA ALA A 105 15.88 -2.65 3.55
C ALA A 105 17.11 -1.75 3.79
N ALA A 106 17.72 -1.84 4.98
CA ALA A 106 18.96 -1.12 5.30
C ALA A 106 20.09 -1.45 4.32
N LYS A 107 20.29 -2.74 4.01
CA LYS A 107 21.30 -3.20 3.04
C LYS A 107 20.99 -2.76 1.60
N LYS A 108 19.71 -2.58 1.27
CA LYS A 108 19.24 -2.19 -0.08
C LYS A 108 19.04 -0.68 -0.26
N LYS A 109 19.32 0.13 0.79
CA LYS A 109 19.04 1.57 0.79
C LYS A 109 17.58 1.85 0.41
N PHE A 110 16.69 1.21 1.12
CA PHE A 110 15.24 1.32 1.02
C PHE A 110 14.69 1.65 2.40
N GLN A 111 13.54 2.31 2.49
CA GLN A 111 12.98 2.69 3.77
C GLN A 111 11.85 1.75 4.18
N VAL A 112 11.58 1.68 5.48
CA VAL A 112 10.46 0.97 6.08
C VAL A 112 9.81 1.82 7.15
N ALA A 113 8.50 1.68 7.31
CA ALA A 113 7.75 2.23 8.42
C ALA A 113 6.87 1.15 9.03
N MET A 114 6.39 1.37 10.24
CA MET A 114 5.36 0.55 10.85
C MET A 114 3.97 1.11 10.48
N MET A 115 3.04 0.24 10.14
CA MET A 115 1.61 0.44 10.33
C MET A 115 1.19 -0.40 11.53
N TYR A 116 0.76 0.25 12.59
CA TYR A 116 0.26 -0.44 13.77
C TYR A 116 -1.18 -0.85 13.52
N ASP A 117 -1.43 -2.14 13.45
CA ASP A 117 -2.75 -2.72 13.37
C ASP A 117 -3.34 -2.80 14.78
N GLU A 118 -4.35 -1.96 15.05
CA GLU A 118 -4.97 -1.83 16.37
C GLU A 118 -5.60 -3.16 16.81
N THR A 119 -5.54 -3.46 18.09
CA THR A 119 -6.27 -4.61 18.64
C THR A 119 -7.79 -4.41 18.52
N ASP A 120 -8.53 -5.50 18.32
CA ASP A 120 -9.99 -5.49 18.24
C ASP A 120 -10.69 -5.76 19.58
N HIS A 121 -9.94 -6.18 20.62
CA HIS A 121 -10.53 -6.41 21.94
C HIS A 121 -10.62 -5.12 22.77
N GLU A 122 -11.60 -5.09 23.68
CA GLU A 122 -11.91 -3.90 24.48
C GLU A 122 -10.97 -3.76 25.68
N ASP A 123 -10.80 -4.84 26.43
CA ASP A 123 -10.07 -4.83 27.70
C ASP A 123 -8.56 -4.66 27.47
N GLY A 124 -8.02 -3.57 28.00
CA GLY A 124 -6.58 -3.33 28.01
C GLY A 124 -6.00 -2.77 26.71
N ALA A 125 -6.81 -2.49 25.69
CA ALA A 125 -6.35 -2.01 24.37
C ALA A 125 -5.37 -0.84 24.44
N THR A 126 -5.61 0.13 25.30
CA THR A 126 -4.73 1.29 25.48
C THR A 126 -3.37 0.92 26.07
N ASP A 127 -3.36 0.08 27.10
CA ASP A 127 -2.11 -0.35 27.75
C ASP A 127 -1.29 -1.26 26.82
N GLU A 128 -1.97 -2.10 26.04
CA GLU A 128 -1.34 -2.91 25.01
C GLU A 128 -0.72 -2.04 23.92
N ALA A 129 -1.43 -1.07 23.37
CA ALA A 129 -0.87 -0.15 22.38
C ALA A 129 0.35 0.60 22.93
N ILE A 130 0.34 1.06 24.18
CA ILE A 130 1.49 1.72 24.80
C ILE A 130 2.68 0.75 24.96
N ALA A 131 2.42 -0.50 25.34
CA ALA A 131 3.44 -1.53 25.45
C ALA A 131 4.05 -1.86 24.09
N ASP A 132 3.22 -2.06 23.08
CA ASP A 132 3.62 -2.34 21.70
C ASP A 132 4.49 -1.21 21.12
N PHE A 133 4.04 0.04 21.24
CA PHE A 133 4.84 1.19 20.80
C PHE A 133 6.17 1.32 21.53
N THR A 134 6.18 1.02 22.84
CA THR A 134 7.42 1.03 23.62
C THR A 134 8.38 -0.06 23.15
N MET A 135 7.88 -1.28 22.99
CA MET A 135 8.66 -2.41 22.48
C MET A 135 9.20 -2.11 21.07
N PHE A 136 8.34 -1.59 20.18
CA PHE A 136 8.75 -1.21 18.84
C PHE A 136 9.85 -0.15 18.83
N HIS A 137 9.71 0.90 19.65
CA HIS A 137 10.72 1.93 19.81
C HIS A 137 12.06 1.34 20.24
N ASP A 138 12.06 0.52 21.29
CA ASP A 138 13.30 -0.01 21.89
C ASP A 138 13.97 -1.04 20.98
N THR A 139 13.16 -1.80 20.22
CA THR A 139 13.65 -2.87 19.34
C THR A 139 14.06 -2.35 17.95
N TYR A 140 13.29 -1.43 17.36
CA TYR A 140 13.43 -1.07 15.95
C TYR A 140 13.86 0.37 15.69
N LEU A 141 13.55 1.30 16.59
CA LEU A 141 13.89 2.72 16.43
C LEU A 141 15.14 3.13 17.25
N SER A 142 15.56 2.32 18.21
CA SER A 142 16.75 2.60 18.99
C SER A 142 17.98 2.73 18.08
N PRO A 143 18.91 3.68 18.35
CA PRO A 143 20.14 3.84 17.58
C PRO A 143 21.01 2.58 17.51
N LYS A 144 20.78 1.61 18.40
CA LYS A 144 21.49 0.33 18.42
C LYS A 144 20.78 -0.78 17.64
N SER A 145 19.57 -0.54 17.18
CA SER A 145 18.77 -1.54 16.49
C SER A 145 19.32 -1.83 15.09
N PRO A 146 19.43 -3.11 14.71
CA PRO A 146 19.86 -3.49 13.38
C PRO A 146 18.96 -2.90 12.30
N GLY A 147 19.51 -2.12 11.38
CA GLY A 147 18.75 -1.54 10.29
C GLY A 147 17.94 -0.27 10.62
N GLN A 148 18.09 0.28 11.82
CA GLN A 148 17.38 1.49 12.26
C GLN A 148 17.49 2.64 11.24
N GLN A 149 18.62 2.80 10.58
CA GLN A 149 18.83 3.83 9.55
C GLN A 149 17.93 3.68 8.31
N ALA A 150 17.24 2.55 8.17
CA ALA A 150 16.24 2.33 7.12
C ALA A 150 14.84 2.81 7.52
N TYR A 151 14.62 3.20 8.78
CA TYR A 151 13.30 3.62 9.19
C TYR A 151 12.89 4.94 8.52
N LEU A 152 11.65 5.00 8.03
CA LEU A 152 11.10 6.18 7.38
C LEU A 152 10.99 7.33 8.36
N THR A 153 11.60 8.46 8.00
CA THR A 153 11.50 9.70 8.76
C THR A 153 10.96 10.83 7.89
N TYR A 154 10.21 11.72 8.51
CA TYR A 154 9.78 12.97 7.92
C TYR A 154 10.18 14.11 8.83
N GLN A 155 10.83 15.14 8.29
CA GLN A 155 11.37 16.26 9.07
C GLN A 155 12.20 15.81 10.30
N GLY A 156 12.95 14.71 10.17
CA GLY A 156 13.79 14.16 11.22
C GLY A 156 13.06 13.35 12.31
N ARG A 157 11.78 13.14 12.20
CA ARG A 157 10.97 12.35 13.14
C ARG A 157 10.51 11.04 12.50
N PRO A 158 10.46 9.91 13.23
CA PRO A 158 9.88 8.66 12.73
C PRO A 158 8.42 8.86 12.32
N VAL A 159 7.97 8.16 11.28
CA VAL A 159 6.56 8.15 10.85
C VAL A 159 5.96 6.79 11.21
N ILE A 160 4.85 6.81 11.92
CA ILE A 160 4.08 5.61 12.30
C ILE A 160 2.67 5.77 11.77
N PHE A 161 2.22 4.78 11.02
CA PHE A 161 0.85 4.69 10.55
C PHE A 161 0.02 3.86 11.52
N ILE A 162 -1.27 4.13 11.63
CA ILE A 162 -2.19 3.39 12.48
C ILE A 162 -3.38 2.94 11.65
N PHE A 163 -3.62 1.64 11.63
CA PHE A 163 -4.83 1.03 11.07
C PHE A 163 -5.81 0.74 12.20
N PRO A 164 -6.95 1.45 12.28
CA PRO A 164 -7.90 1.30 13.37
C PRO A 164 -8.73 0.03 13.22
N LYS A 165 -9.07 -0.61 14.34
CA LYS A 165 -9.99 -1.74 14.41
C LYS A 165 -11.10 -1.54 15.43
N GLY A 166 -10.87 -1.96 16.67
CA GLY A 166 -11.89 -1.96 17.69
C GLY A 166 -12.35 -0.58 18.18
N GLY A 167 -11.49 0.43 18.01
CA GLY A 167 -11.78 1.78 18.48
C GLY A 167 -11.76 1.94 20.01
N HIS A 168 -11.15 0.97 20.72
CA HIS A 168 -11.11 0.94 22.18
C HIS A 168 -9.87 1.59 22.77
N THR A 169 -8.91 1.98 21.93
CA THR A 169 -7.67 2.64 22.33
C THR A 169 -7.89 4.12 22.64
N ASP A 170 -7.50 4.56 23.83
CA ASP A 170 -7.37 5.99 24.16
C ASP A 170 -6.08 6.56 23.57
N TRP A 171 -6.18 7.06 22.35
CA TRP A 171 -5.03 7.60 21.61
C TRP A 171 -4.40 8.83 22.24
N ASN A 172 -5.10 9.56 23.11
CA ASN A 172 -4.46 10.64 23.88
C ASN A 172 -3.42 10.10 24.86
N LYS A 173 -3.70 8.93 25.48
CA LYS A 173 -2.74 8.28 26.38
C LYS A 173 -1.55 7.71 25.60
N VAL A 174 -1.78 7.10 24.44
CA VAL A 174 -0.70 6.63 23.55
C VAL A 174 0.18 7.82 23.13
N ARG A 175 -0.42 8.92 22.67
CA ARG A 175 0.30 10.16 22.31
C ARG A 175 1.14 10.68 23.49
N ALA A 176 0.57 10.71 24.69
CA ALA A 176 1.30 11.14 25.88
C ALA A 176 2.49 10.23 26.22
N ALA A 177 2.40 8.93 25.93
CA ALA A 177 3.50 7.99 26.10
C ALA A 177 4.61 8.24 25.08
N VAL A 178 4.30 8.30 23.78
CA VAL A 178 5.32 8.46 22.73
C VAL A 178 5.95 9.86 22.71
N ASN A 179 5.28 10.87 23.27
CA ASN A 179 5.85 12.20 23.45
C ASN A 179 7.02 12.24 24.46
N LYS A 180 7.21 11.17 25.25
CA LYS A 180 8.36 11.03 26.14
C LYS A 180 9.61 10.52 25.44
N TRP A 181 9.51 10.06 24.19
CA TRP A 181 10.68 9.63 23.42
C TRP A 181 11.59 10.82 23.11
N SER A 182 12.87 10.56 22.95
CA SER A 182 13.84 11.61 22.60
C SER A 182 13.52 12.29 21.28
N THR A 183 12.90 11.55 20.36
CA THR A 183 12.38 12.03 19.08
C THR A 183 10.96 11.48 18.91
N PRO A 184 9.92 12.21 19.34
CA PRO A 184 8.54 11.78 19.22
C PRO A 184 8.16 11.56 17.77
N PRO A 185 7.44 10.46 17.44
CA PRO A 185 7.05 10.15 16.07
C PRO A 185 5.93 11.08 15.57
N PHE A 186 5.80 11.15 14.24
CA PHE A 186 4.52 11.51 13.63
C PHE A 186 3.60 10.30 13.68
N LEU A 187 2.38 10.50 14.21
CA LEU A 187 1.32 9.50 14.19
C LEU A 187 0.32 9.88 13.09
N ILE A 188 0.15 8.98 12.13
CA ILE A 188 -0.73 9.16 10.96
C ILE A 188 -1.85 8.13 11.04
N TYR A 189 -3.10 8.58 11.17
CA TYR A 189 -4.26 7.72 11.38
C TYR A 189 -5.08 7.56 10.10
N GLU A 190 -5.78 6.46 9.98
CA GLU A 190 -6.64 6.21 8.83
C GLU A 190 -7.86 7.14 8.81
N ASN A 191 -8.27 7.52 7.59
CA ASN A 191 -9.52 8.24 7.32
C ASN A 191 -9.54 9.68 7.86
N LEU A 192 -10.72 10.23 8.11
CA LEU A 192 -10.91 11.61 8.57
C LEU A 192 -10.76 11.75 10.08
N PRO A 193 -10.33 12.92 10.58
CA PRO A 193 -10.25 13.20 12.01
C PRO A 193 -11.56 12.93 12.76
N GLY A 194 -11.45 12.16 13.85
CA GLY A 194 -12.52 11.83 14.79
C GLY A 194 -12.28 12.39 16.20
N GLN A 195 -12.75 11.66 17.21
CA GLN A 195 -12.67 12.09 18.62
C GLN A 195 -11.23 12.32 19.13
N TYR A 196 -10.22 11.66 18.54
CA TYR A 196 -8.82 11.77 18.93
C TYR A 196 -8.00 12.63 17.95
N ALA A 197 -8.63 13.61 17.30
CA ALA A 197 -7.96 14.45 16.28
C ALA A 197 -6.66 15.09 16.78
N ASP A 198 -6.58 15.46 18.07
CA ASP A 198 -5.40 16.09 18.65
C ASP A 198 -4.25 15.10 18.94
N ALA A 199 -4.55 13.80 18.98
CA ALA A 199 -3.53 12.76 19.17
C ALA A 199 -2.70 12.51 17.92
N PHE A 200 -3.20 12.86 16.74
CA PHE A 200 -2.58 12.54 15.46
C PHE A 200 -2.01 13.76 14.76
N ASP A 201 -0.84 13.58 14.15
CA ASP A 201 -0.16 14.61 13.35
C ASP A 201 -0.70 14.64 11.91
N GLY A 202 -1.33 13.56 11.45
CA GLY A 202 -1.84 13.46 10.09
C GLY A 202 -2.80 12.30 9.87
N TYR A 203 -3.24 12.20 8.62
CA TYR A 203 -4.25 11.23 8.21
C TYR A 203 -3.95 10.70 6.81
N TYR A 204 -4.31 9.43 6.57
CA TYR A 204 -4.20 8.82 5.25
C TYR A 204 -5.55 8.32 4.74
N ALA A 205 -5.75 8.42 3.42
CA ALA A 205 -6.87 7.76 2.78
C ALA A 205 -6.57 6.27 2.65
N TRP A 206 -7.57 5.42 2.82
CA TRP A 206 -7.49 3.97 2.63
C TRP A 206 -8.48 3.52 1.56
N VAL A 207 -8.24 2.36 0.95
CA VAL A 207 -9.19 1.80 -0.01
C VAL A 207 -10.57 1.66 0.61
N ASN A 208 -11.56 2.31 0.01
CA ASN A 208 -12.92 2.33 0.55
C ASN A 208 -13.94 1.84 -0.49
N PRO A 209 -14.27 0.54 -0.47
CA PRO A 209 -15.29 -0.02 -1.36
C PRO A 209 -16.72 0.38 -0.99
N GLY A 210 -16.92 1.07 0.17
CA GLY A 210 -18.22 1.43 0.72
C GLY A 210 -19.00 0.25 1.30
N GLU A 211 -19.99 0.54 2.15
CA GLU A 211 -20.80 -0.49 2.81
C GLU A 211 -21.59 -1.37 1.83
N LYS A 212 -22.02 -0.80 0.72
CA LYS A 212 -22.76 -1.52 -0.33
C LYS A 212 -21.86 -2.22 -1.33
N GLY A 213 -20.55 -2.05 -1.17
CA GLY A 213 -19.54 -2.71 -1.98
C GLY A 213 -19.57 -2.27 -3.43
N TRP A 214 -19.78 -3.20 -4.32
CA TRP A 214 -19.43 -3.20 -5.69
C TRP A 214 -20.49 -2.60 -6.64
N ALA A 215 -20.02 -1.84 -7.64
CA ALA A 215 -20.77 -1.44 -8.81
C ALA A 215 -20.17 -2.08 -10.07
N PRO A 216 -20.91 -2.98 -10.78
CA PRO A 216 -20.39 -3.71 -11.95
C PRO A 216 -19.90 -2.82 -13.10
N ASP A 217 -20.42 -1.62 -13.20
CA ASP A 217 -20.06 -0.63 -14.23
C ASP A 217 -18.74 0.12 -13.91
N GLY A 218 -18.11 -0.19 -12.77
CA GLY A 218 -16.89 0.48 -12.32
C GLY A 218 -17.10 1.90 -11.78
N SER A 219 -18.36 2.31 -11.52
CA SER A 219 -18.67 3.65 -10.99
C SER A 219 -18.22 3.82 -9.54
N ASN A 220 -18.11 2.74 -8.76
CA ASN A 220 -17.58 2.76 -7.41
C ASN A 220 -16.08 2.43 -7.42
N TRP A 221 -15.23 3.42 -7.57
CA TRP A 221 -13.78 3.24 -7.50
C TRP A 221 -13.11 4.12 -6.44
N GLY A 222 -13.92 4.81 -5.62
CA GLY A 222 -13.47 5.60 -4.49
C GLY A 222 -13.38 7.12 -4.75
N ASP A 223 -13.87 7.62 -5.88
CA ASP A 223 -13.80 9.03 -6.26
C ASP A 223 -14.51 9.96 -5.25
N GLN A 224 -15.71 9.61 -4.82
CA GLN A 224 -16.47 10.39 -3.85
C GLN A 224 -15.79 10.39 -2.47
N TYR A 225 -15.24 9.26 -2.07
CA TYR A 225 -14.49 9.15 -0.83
C TYR A 225 -13.23 10.02 -0.87
N LEU A 226 -12.41 9.90 -1.91
CA LEU A 226 -11.19 10.69 -2.05
C LEU A 226 -11.48 12.20 -2.14
N ASP A 227 -12.52 12.58 -2.89
CA ASP A 227 -12.93 13.99 -2.97
C ASP A 227 -13.32 14.55 -1.58
N ASN A 228 -14.12 13.80 -0.82
CA ASN A 228 -14.49 14.18 0.54
C ASN A 228 -13.29 14.24 1.47
N PHE A 229 -12.40 13.23 1.39
CA PHE A 229 -11.19 13.18 2.23
C PHE A 229 -10.30 14.38 1.98
N TYR A 230 -9.87 14.62 0.75
CA TYR A 230 -8.93 15.70 0.45
C TYR A 230 -9.51 17.08 0.76
N ARG A 231 -10.74 17.38 0.32
CA ARG A 231 -11.39 18.66 0.61
C ARG A 231 -11.61 18.91 2.09
N THR A 232 -11.97 17.88 2.84
CA THR A 232 -12.16 18.01 4.29
C THR A 232 -10.83 18.29 4.97
N MET A 233 -9.78 17.55 4.61
CA MET A 233 -8.46 17.75 5.18
C MET A 233 -7.91 19.13 4.85
N GLU A 234 -7.95 19.55 3.59
CA GLU A 234 -7.45 20.85 3.16
C GLU A 234 -8.20 22.00 3.85
N SER A 235 -9.53 21.93 3.92
CA SER A 235 -10.35 23.04 4.40
C SER A 235 -10.48 23.12 5.93
N LYS A 236 -10.48 21.98 6.62
CA LYS A 236 -10.75 21.93 8.07
C LYS A 236 -9.52 21.60 8.90
N TYR A 237 -8.53 20.94 8.31
CA TYR A 237 -7.35 20.44 9.02
C TYR A 237 -6.04 20.77 8.26
N PRO A 238 -5.82 22.05 7.85
CA PRO A 238 -4.68 22.41 7.01
C PRO A 238 -3.32 22.21 7.69
N ASP A 239 -3.30 22.12 9.03
CA ASP A 239 -2.08 21.89 9.81
C ASP A 239 -1.72 20.40 9.96
N LYS A 240 -2.57 19.50 9.48
CA LYS A 240 -2.32 18.05 9.56
C LYS A 240 -1.60 17.55 8.32
N ILE A 241 -0.71 16.57 8.51
CA ILE A 241 -0.08 15.85 7.41
C ILE A 241 -1.15 15.07 6.65
N ILE A 242 -1.16 15.21 5.34
CA ILE A 242 -2.09 14.47 4.47
C ILE A 242 -1.28 13.44 3.70
N VAL A 243 -1.70 12.19 3.75
CA VAL A 243 -1.14 11.10 2.95
C VAL A 243 -2.19 10.66 1.94
N GLY A 244 -1.86 10.77 0.67
CA GLY A 244 -2.76 10.34 -0.40
C GLY A 244 -2.84 8.82 -0.46
N GLY A 245 -4.04 8.28 -0.78
CA GLY A 245 -4.26 6.86 -1.04
C GLY A 245 -4.33 6.56 -2.54
N ALA A 246 -3.81 5.41 -2.94
CA ALA A 246 -3.93 4.92 -4.30
C ALA A 246 -4.04 3.39 -4.32
N TRP A 247 -5.03 2.87 -5.03
CA TRP A 247 -5.29 1.45 -5.17
C TRP A 247 -5.55 1.05 -6.62
N SER A 248 -5.28 -0.21 -6.94
CA SER A 248 -5.46 -0.74 -8.29
C SER A 248 -6.85 -1.33 -8.51
N SER A 249 -7.37 -1.96 -7.48
CA SER A 249 -8.63 -2.68 -7.38
C SER A 249 -8.88 -3.03 -5.91
N PHE A 250 -10.00 -3.69 -5.64
CA PHE A 250 -10.28 -4.32 -4.36
C PHE A 250 -11.23 -5.51 -4.58
N ASP A 251 -10.97 -6.64 -3.95
CA ASP A 251 -11.84 -7.81 -3.97
C ASP A 251 -11.54 -8.69 -2.74
N ASP A 252 -12.31 -8.49 -1.68
CA ASP A 252 -12.15 -9.22 -0.42
C ASP A 252 -12.93 -10.54 -0.37
N SER A 253 -13.44 -11.02 -1.49
CA SER A 253 -14.20 -12.28 -1.56
C SER A 253 -13.39 -13.52 -1.17
N LYS A 254 -12.05 -13.41 -1.18
CA LYS A 254 -11.14 -14.49 -0.80
C LYS A 254 -10.60 -14.36 0.62
N ALA A 255 -10.72 -13.20 1.22
CA ALA A 255 -10.27 -12.97 2.60
C ALA A 255 -11.20 -13.68 3.58
N PRO A 256 -10.70 -14.38 4.61
CA PRO A 256 -11.54 -14.98 5.64
C PRO A 256 -12.45 -13.99 6.37
N TRP A 257 -12.07 -12.72 6.41
CA TRP A 257 -12.82 -11.60 6.98
C TRP A 257 -13.61 -10.80 5.95
N GLY A 258 -13.57 -11.20 4.69
CA GLY A 258 -14.17 -10.48 3.57
C GLY A 258 -15.69 -10.42 3.62
N LEU A 259 -16.24 -9.34 3.07
CA LEU A 259 -17.67 -9.07 2.98
C LEU A 259 -18.18 -9.15 1.54
N ASN A 260 -17.40 -9.70 0.60
CA ASN A 260 -17.65 -9.73 -0.85
C ASN A 260 -17.80 -8.32 -1.45
N ARG A 261 -16.98 -7.39 -0.99
CA ARG A 261 -16.88 -6.04 -1.53
C ARG A 261 -15.94 -6.02 -2.73
N HIS A 262 -16.17 -5.09 -3.65
CA HIS A 262 -15.38 -5.06 -4.87
C HIS A 262 -15.23 -3.65 -5.44
N ILE A 263 -14.02 -3.32 -5.88
CA ILE A 263 -13.72 -2.16 -6.74
C ILE A 263 -13.06 -2.68 -8.02
N SER A 264 -13.67 -2.40 -9.16
CA SER A 264 -13.12 -2.81 -10.45
C SER A 264 -11.79 -2.12 -10.77
N ALA A 265 -10.83 -2.87 -11.27
CA ALA A 265 -9.55 -2.34 -11.75
C ALA A 265 -9.70 -1.42 -12.96
N ARG A 266 -10.82 -1.50 -13.72
CA ARG A 266 -11.06 -0.73 -14.95
C ARG A 266 -9.85 -0.73 -15.90
N CYS A 267 -9.24 -1.90 -16.07
CA CYS A 267 -8.04 -2.06 -16.90
C CYS A 267 -6.85 -1.17 -16.47
N GLY A 268 -6.68 -0.95 -15.18
CA GLY A 268 -5.66 -0.08 -14.61
C GLY A 268 -6.04 1.40 -14.57
N GLN A 269 -7.24 1.76 -15.00
CA GLN A 269 -7.70 3.15 -14.89
C GLN A 269 -7.95 3.53 -13.44
N THR A 270 -8.44 2.60 -12.59
CA THR A 270 -8.63 2.82 -11.16
C THR A 270 -7.32 3.26 -10.49
N PHE A 271 -6.22 2.58 -10.77
CA PHE A 271 -4.92 3.00 -10.25
C PHE A 271 -4.51 4.39 -10.73
N LYS A 272 -4.69 4.70 -12.01
CA LYS A 272 -4.33 6.02 -12.56
C LYS A 272 -5.14 7.14 -11.94
N ASP A 273 -6.43 6.92 -11.75
CA ASP A 273 -7.35 7.91 -11.20
C ASP A 273 -7.05 8.15 -9.72
N THR A 274 -6.92 7.09 -8.89
CA THR A 274 -6.62 7.21 -7.47
C THR A 274 -5.24 7.82 -7.23
N PHE A 275 -4.21 7.34 -7.92
CA PHE A 275 -2.84 7.84 -7.78
C PHE A 275 -2.67 9.32 -8.11
N ASN A 276 -3.48 9.86 -8.99
CA ASN A 276 -3.43 11.26 -9.39
C ASN A 276 -4.50 12.14 -8.72
N PHE A 277 -5.37 11.55 -7.89
CA PHE A 277 -6.56 12.23 -7.38
C PHE A 277 -6.22 13.48 -6.56
N TRP A 278 -5.21 13.40 -5.69
CA TRP A 278 -4.74 14.51 -4.85
C TRP A 278 -4.42 15.79 -5.63
N ARG A 279 -4.09 15.67 -6.93
CA ARG A 279 -3.73 16.82 -7.79
C ARG A 279 -4.87 17.77 -8.08
N LYS A 280 -6.10 17.37 -7.77
CA LYS A 280 -7.26 18.25 -7.91
C LYS A 280 -7.28 19.33 -6.85
N ASP A 281 -6.84 18.96 -5.64
CA ASP A 281 -6.98 19.78 -4.45
C ASP A 281 -5.64 20.39 -4.02
N PHE A 282 -4.51 19.76 -4.34
CA PHE A 282 -3.17 20.25 -3.98
C PHE A 282 -2.40 20.81 -5.18
N PRO A 283 -1.87 22.05 -5.08
CA PRO A 283 -1.03 22.59 -6.12
C PRO A 283 0.30 21.82 -6.24
N SER A 284 0.86 21.77 -7.45
CA SER A 284 2.14 21.10 -7.69
C SER A 284 3.31 21.69 -6.90
N SER A 285 3.16 22.91 -6.38
CA SER A 285 4.14 23.58 -5.53
C SER A 285 4.09 23.11 -4.07
N ASP A 286 2.97 22.50 -3.65
CA ASP A 286 2.76 22.02 -2.30
C ASP A 286 1.96 20.70 -2.30
N PRO A 287 2.56 19.62 -2.79
CA PRO A 287 1.92 18.31 -2.80
C PRO A 287 1.90 17.70 -1.38
N PRO A 288 1.03 16.72 -1.13
CA PRO A 288 1.13 15.94 0.10
C PRO A 288 2.52 15.29 0.20
N PRO A 289 3.11 15.14 1.40
CA PRO A 289 4.46 14.57 1.55
C PRO A 289 4.56 13.12 1.08
N PHE A 290 3.45 12.38 1.19
CA PHE A 290 3.38 10.96 0.83
C PHE A 290 2.13 10.65 0.00
N VAL A 291 2.29 9.66 -0.88
CA VAL A 291 1.17 8.90 -1.47
C VAL A 291 1.43 7.44 -1.16
N MET A 292 0.48 6.79 -0.50
CA MET A 292 0.54 5.37 -0.13
C MET A 292 -0.19 4.54 -1.18
N LEU A 293 0.48 3.51 -1.66
CA LEU A 293 -0.11 2.49 -2.53
C LEU A 293 -0.70 1.39 -1.64
N GLU A 294 -1.94 1.12 -1.85
CA GLU A 294 -2.73 0.15 -1.08
C GLU A 294 -3.15 -0.99 -2.00
N THR A 295 -2.36 -2.07 -2.07
CA THR A 295 -1.15 -2.42 -1.32
C THR A 295 -0.02 -2.87 -2.25
N TRP A 296 1.17 -3.18 -1.70
CA TRP A 296 2.20 -3.87 -2.47
C TRP A 296 1.76 -5.31 -2.78
N ASN A 297 1.33 -6.05 -1.77
CA ASN A 297 1.15 -7.50 -1.86
C ASN A 297 -0.09 -8.08 -1.15
N ASP A 298 -1.14 -7.32 -0.88
CA ASP A 298 -2.36 -7.92 -0.35
C ASP A 298 -3.15 -8.63 -1.46
N HIS A 299 -2.89 -9.93 -1.55
CA HIS A 299 -3.57 -10.83 -2.48
C HIS A 299 -4.94 -11.31 -1.95
N GLU A 300 -5.18 -11.21 -0.64
CA GLU A 300 -6.42 -11.64 0.00
C GLU A 300 -7.54 -10.62 -0.22
N GLU A 301 -7.19 -9.34 -0.25
CA GLU A 301 -8.12 -8.26 -0.59
C GLU A 301 -8.01 -7.75 -2.05
N GLY A 302 -7.16 -8.40 -2.86
CA GLY A 302 -7.09 -8.12 -4.29
C GLY A 302 -6.56 -6.74 -4.66
N THR A 303 -5.81 -6.11 -3.77
CA THR A 303 -5.19 -4.79 -3.97
C THR A 303 -3.75 -4.87 -4.43
N ALA A 304 -3.14 -6.05 -4.37
CA ALA A 304 -1.72 -6.28 -4.68
C ALA A 304 -1.29 -5.75 -6.05
N ILE A 305 -0.14 -5.05 -6.07
CA ILE A 305 0.49 -4.53 -7.30
C ILE A 305 1.87 -5.13 -7.58
N GLU A 306 2.36 -6.03 -6.77
CA GLU A 306 3.70 -6.62 -6.95
C GLU A 306 3.85 -7.34 -8.31
N SER A 307 2.79 -7.98 -8.79
CA SER A 307 2.76 -8.62 -10.12
C SER A 307 2.39 -7.67 -11.26
N GLY A 308 2.22 -6.39 -10.98
CA GLY A 308 1.82 -5.36 -11.93
C GLY A 308 0.38 -4.92 -11.76
N ILE A 309 0.05 -3.77 -12.37
CA ILE A 309 -1.28 -3.20 -12.35
C ILE A 309 -2.12 -3.88 -13.45
N PRO A 310 -3.34 -4.36 -13.15
CA PRO A 310 -4.20 -5.00 -14.13
C PRO A 310 -4.42 -4.11 -15.37
N SER A 311 -4.26 -4.68 -16.57
CA SER A 311 -4.48 -3.98 -17.84
C SER A 311 -5.50 -4.70 -18.73
N CYS A 312 -6.18 -3.98 -19.64
CA CYS A 312 -7.01 -4.61 -20.66
C CYS A 312 -6.14 -5.40 -21.64
N GLY A 313 -6.46 -6.66 -21.85
CA GLY A 313 -5.69 -7.59 -22.67
C GLY A 313 -5.12 -8.75 -21.86
N SER A 314 -5.01 -8.61 -20.53
CA SER A 314 -4.86 -9.75 -19.66
C SER A 314 -6.19 -10.51 -19.61
N SER A 315 -6.25 -11.67 -20.25
CA SER A 315 -7.44 -12.54 -20.19
C SER A 315 -7.63 -13.00 -18.73
N PRO A 316 -8.87 -13.36 -18.33
CA PRO A 316 -9.11 -14.01 -17.02
C PRO A 316 -8.25 -15.27 -16.80
N GLN A 317 -7.66 -15.80 -17.85
CA GLN A 317 -6.73 -16.95 -17.84
C GLN A 317 -5.39 -16.63 -17.15
N GLU A 318 -4.95 -15.36 -17.12
CA GLU A 318 -3.70 -14.96 -16.46
C GLU A 318 -3.83 -14.85 -14.93
N ARG A 319 -5.05 -14.86 -14.40
CA ARG A 319 -5.29 -15.05 -12.96
C ARG A 319 -5.16 -16.51 -12.52
N SER A 320 -5.13 -17.44 -13.45
CA SER A 320 -4.99 -18.88 -13.15
C SER A 320 -3.52 -19.33 -12.95
N ASP A 321 -2.56 -18.46 -13.18
CA ASP A 321 -1.13 -18.73 -12.99
C ASP A 321 -0.66 -18.47 -11.55
N LEU A 322 -1.57 -18.07 -10.65
CA LEU A 322 -1.33 -18.23 -9.22
C LEU A 322 -1.33 -19.72 -8.89
N PRO A 323 -0.37 -20.21 -8.10
CA PRO A 323 -0.30 -21.62 -7.75
C PRO A 323 -1.65 -22.10 -7.17
N PRO A 324 -2.08 -23.35 -7.48
CA PRO A 324 -3.38 -23.84 -7.05
C PRO A 324 -3.46 -23.80 -5.52
N GLN A 325 -4.50 -23.15 -5.01
CA GLN A 325 -4.76 -23.08 -3.57
C GLN A 325 -4.93 -24.51 -3.04
N SER A 326 -4.13 -24.87 -2.05
CA SER A 326 -4.40 -26.08 -1.27
C SER A 326 -5.74 -25.93 -0.58
N PRO A 327 -6.65 -26.93 -0.66
CA PRO A 327 -7.95 -26.83 0.00
C PRO A 327 -7.73 -26.68 1.51
N ALA A 328 -8.43 -25.69 2.08
CA ALA A 328 -8.46 -25.51 3.53
C ALA A 328 -8.82 -26.83 4.22
N PRO A 329 -8.17 -27.21 5.34
CA PRO A 329 -8.50 -28.44 6.05
C PRO A 329 -9.97 -28.38 6.49
N ALA A 330 -10.74 -29.40 6.05
CA ALA A 330 -12.15 -29.54 6.41
C ALA A 330 -12.30 -29.48 7.93
N GLY A 331 -13.05 -28.47 8.40
CA GLY A 331 -13.31 -28.28 9.81
C GLY A 331 -13.89 -29.55 10.43
N GLN A 332 -13.20 -30.10 11.42
CA GLN A 332 -13.75 -31.16 12.25
C GLN A 332 -14.91 -30.57 13.05
N GLY A 333 -16.12 -30.96 12.65
CA GLY A 333 -17.34 -30.68 13.43
C GLY A 333 -17.16 -31.25 14.84
N LYS A 334 -17.31 -30.38 15.82
CA LYS A 334 -17.47 -30.79 17.21
C LYS A 334 -18.94 -31.25 17.40
N SER A 335 -19.11 -32.53 17.64
CA SER A 335 -20.30 -33.09 18.25
C SER A 335 -20.41 -32.68 19.72
#